data_3cb05ce9bfbf3cda5f8c93bbf8915cf9
#
_entry.id   3cb05ce9bfbf3cda5f8c93bbf8915cf9
#
_cell.length_a   1.000
_cell.length_b   1.000
_cell.length_c   1.000
_cell.angle_alpha   90.00
_cell.angle_beta   90.00
_cell.angle_gamma   90.00
#
_symmetry.space_group_name_H-M   'P 1'
#
loop_
_entity.id
_entity.type
_entity.pdbx_description
1 polymer ?
#
loop_
_entity_poly.entity_id
_entity_poly.type
_entity_poly.pdbx_seq_one_letter_code
_entity_poly.pdbx_strand_id
1 'polypeptide(L)'
;MLKKSIILLFIAALLMNCAGTHPKPDWTAEQYFHYAKKLFDDEDYYEAADQFTVVTLRYPASAIADSAQYYLAESHFKMKEYLIAAAEYEKLINNMPHSKLVPLAEYKLALSYYMLSPRPELDQEYTHKAIRQFQLFIEENPTSPLKDDALKKIAELRNKLAEKDYKNADIYRKMHEFKAAIIYYDQVLQNYYDTDWADDAQLGKIETYLEMDDYASAQKEIEKFKAQFPNSKLLKKVEKLARKIPQEIKGQS
;
A
#
# COMPACT_ATOMS: atom_id res chain seq x y z
N MET A 1 11.06 -6.37 64.43
CA MET A 1 12.17 -6.67 63.51
C MET A 1 11.83 -7.63 62.42
N LEU A 2 11.05 -8.69 62.66
CA LEU A 2 10.68 -9.75 61.66
C LEU A 2 9.96 -9.21 60.39
N LYS A 3 9.05 -8.24 60.53
CA LYS A 3 8.29 -7.68 59.39
C LYS A 3 9.17 -6.90 58.41
N LYS A 4 10.20 -6.19 58.92
CA LYS A 4 11.18 -5.43 58.05
C LYS A 4 12.10 -6.39 57.29
N SER A 5 12.47 -7.51 57.87
CA SER A 5 13.33 -8.53 57.23
C SER A 5 12.57 -9.26 56.11
N ILE A 6 11.24 -9.51 56.24
CA ILE A 6 10.41 -10.15 55.24
C ILE A 6 10.22 -9.25 54.02
N ILE A 7 10.03 -7.93 54.23
CA ILE A 7 9.90 -6.93 53.14
C ILE A 7 11.20 -6.81 52.36
N LEU A 8 12.35 -6.84 53.06
CA LEU A 8 13.68 -6.78 52.36
C LEU A 8 13.95 -8.04 51.53
N LEU A 9 13.52 -9.22 52.01
CA LEU A 9 13.62 -10.49 51.26
C LEU A 9 12.71 -10.51 50.00
N PHE A 10 11.51 -9.89 50.08
CA PHE A 10 10.59 -9.79 48.93
C PHE A 10 11.12 -8.79 47.88
N ILE A 11 11.73 -7.68 48.29
CA ILE A 11 12.36 -6.71 47.37
C ILE A 11 13.61 -7.33 46.73
N ALA A 12 14.43 -8.09 47.47
CA ALA A 12 15.59 -8.80 46.91
C ALA A 12 15.21 -9.88 45.90
N ALA A 13 14.08 -10.59 46.12
CA ALA A 13 13.56 -11.59 45.19
C ALA A 13 13.01 -10.94 43.87
N LEU A 14 12.47 -9.73 43.94
CA LEU A 14 12.06 -8.96 42.75
C LEU A 14 13.21 -8.45 41.91
N LEU A 15 14.38 -8.19 42.53
CA LEU A 15 15.58 -7.73 41.83
C LEU A 15 16.38 -8.87 41.16
N MET A 16 16.15 -10.13 41.53
CA MET A 16 16.85 -11.26 40.91
C MET A 16 16.23 -11.74 39.61
N ASN A 17 15.05 -11.24 39.20
CA ASN A 17 14.37 -11.67 37.98
C ASN A 17 14.75 -10.84 36.73
N CYS A 18 15.70 -9.92 36.83
CA CYS A 18 16.20 -9.12 35.71
C CYS A 18 17.56 -9.59 35.14
N ALA A 19 18.00 -10.82 35.46
CA ALA A 19 19.16 -11.39 34.77
C ALA A 19 18.72 -11.95 33.40
N GLY A 20 18.37 -11.02 32.46
CA GLY A 20 18.19 -11.37 31.07
C GLY A 20 19.45 -12.06 30.55
N THR A 21 19.30 -13.16 29.85
CA THR A 21 20.41 -13.82 29.15
C THR A 21 20.92 -12.85 28.08
N HIS A 22 22.03 -12.18 28.35
CA HIS A 22 22.69 -11.33 27.35
C HIS A 22 23.41 -12.21 26.31
N PRO A 23 23.44 -11.80 25.04
CA PRO A 23 24.18 -12.50 23.99
C PRO A 23 25.67 -12.66 24.38
N LYS A 24 26.22 -13.83 24.10
CA LYS A 24 27.64 -14.12 24.29
C LYS A 24 28.35 -14.19 22.94
N PRO A 25 29.63 -13.77 22.85
CA PRO A 25 30.36 -13.76 21.59
C PRO A 25 30.52 -15.16 20.91
N ASP A 26 30.40 -16.23 21.68
CA ASP A 26 30.54 -17.61 21.28
C ASP A 26 29.21 -18.32 20.95
N TRP A 27 28.10 -17.59 20.95
CA TRP A 27 26.80 -18.17 20.59
C TRP A 27 26.75 -18.63 19.12
N THR A 28 26.02 -19.72 18.88
CA THR A 28 25.69 -20.18 17.53
C THR A 28 24.61 -19.33 16.85
N ALA A 29 24.40 -19.51 15.56
CA ALA A 29 23.36 -18.81 14.81
C ALA A 29 21.98 -19.04 15.44
N GLU A 30 21.69 -20.29 15.85
CA GLU A 30 20.42 -20.67 16.46
C GLU A 30 20.20 -20.00 17.81
N GLN A 31 21.26 -19.87 18.63
CA GLN A 31 21.17 -19.21 19.92
C GLN A 31 20.89 -17.71 19.77
N TYR A 32 21.57 -17.02 18.84
CA TYR A 32 21.27 -15.62 18.50
C TYR A 32 19.86 -15.47 17.99
N PHE A 33 19.43 -16.35 17.08
CA PHE A 33 18.09 -16.31 16.51
C PHE A 33 17.00 -16.51 17.57
N HIS A 34 17.13 -17.50 18.43
CA HIS A 34 16.16 -17.74 19.51
C HIS A 34 16.06 -16.58 20.47
N TYR A 35 17.19 -15.95 20.80
CA TYR A 35 17.20 -14.75 21.62
C TYR A 35 16.52 -13.57 20.92
N ALA A 36 16.89 -13.30 19.67
CA ALA A 36 16.26 -12.28 18.84
C ALA A 36 14.75 -12.49 18.68
N LYS A 37 14.35 -13.77 18.47
CA LYS A 37 12.94 -14.14 18.34
C LYS A 37 12.16 -13.88 19.62
N LYS A 38 12.75 -14.15 20.78
CA LYS A 38 12.16 -13.80 22.07
C LYS A 38 11.96 -12.30 22.20
N LEU A 39 12.99 -11.49 21.89
CA LEU A 39 12.88 -10.02 21.91
C LEU A 39 11.76 -9.54 20.97
N PHE A 40 11.68 -10.12 19.78
CA PHE A 40 10.63 -9.80 18.81
C PHE A 40 9.23 -10.12 19.35
N ASP A 41 9.05 -11.26 20.02
CA ASP A 41 7.80 -11.68 20.61
C ASP A 41 7.42 -10.85 21.85
N ASP A 42 8.43 -10.33 22.56
CA ASP A 42 8.28 -9.38 23.67
C ASP A 42 8.10 -7.92 23.15
N GLU A 43 7.97 -7.72 21.82
CA GLU A 43 7.81 -6.44 21.12
C GLU A 43 9.02 -5.49 21.23
N ASP A 44 10.16 -5.98 21.67
CA ASP A 44 11.44 -5.24 21.66
C ASP A 44 12.09 -5.34 20.28
N TYR A 45 11.45 -4.69 19.31
CA TYR A 45 11.80 -4.80 17.88
C TYR A 45 13.17 -4.21 17.56
N TYR A 46 13.61 -3.20 18.29
CA TYR A 46 14.92 -2.57 18.07
C TYR A 46 16.04 -3.56 18.40
N GLU A 47 16.05 -4.10 19.64
CA GLU A 47 17.03 -5.08 20.06
C GLU A 47 16.93 -6.38 19.25
N ALA A 48 15.70 -6.79 18.89
CA ALA A 48 15.48 -7.94 18.00
C ALA A 48 16.18 -7.74 16.64
N ALA A 49 16.03 -6.58 16.02
CA ALA A 49 16.67 -6.25 14.75
C ALA A 49 18.19 -6.32 14.84
N ASP A 50 18.77 -5.80 15.92
CA ASP A 50 20.21 -5.88 16.15
C ASP A 50 20.70 -7.34 16.24
N GLN A 51 19.97 -8.20 16.96
CA GLN A 51 20.36 -9.60 17.11
C GLN A 51 20.12 -10.41 15.82
N PHE A 52 19.06 -10.15 15.07
CA PHE A 52 18.86 -10.76 13.74
C PHE A 52 19.96 -10.31 12.77
N THR A 53 20.39 -9.06 12.84
CA THR A 53 21.53 -8.55 12.06
C THR A 53 22.81 -9.32 12.36
N VAL A 54 23.09 -9.69 13.62
CA VAL A 54 24.22 -10.54 13.96
C VAL A 54 24.15 -11.89 13.23
N VAL A 55 22.96 -12.52 13.17
CA VAL A 55 22.78 -13.79 12.47
C VAL A 55 23.03 -13.62 10.96
N THR A 56 22.43 -12.62 10.33
CA THR A 56 22.55 -12.42 8.87
C THR A 56 23.98 -12.08 8.42
N LEU A 57 24.74 -11.33 9.26
CA LEU A 57 26.10 -10.92 8.92
C LEU A 57 27.16 -11.95 9.29
N ARG A 58 27.05 -12.57 10.46
CA ARG A 58 28.08 -13.51 10.95
C ARG A 58 27.86 -14.95 10.51
N TYR A 59 26.60 -15.32 10.22
CA TYR A 59 26.20 -16.70 9.92
C TYR A 59 25.34 -16.80 8.64
N PRO A 60 25.75 -16.15 7.51
CA PRO A 60 24.91 -16.07 6.30
C PRO A 60 24.66 -17.43 5.64
N ALA A 61 25.51 -18.44 5.93
CA ALA A 61 25.36 -19.80 5.42
C ALA A 61 24.63 -20.75 6.38
N SER A 62 24.13 -20.26 7.52
CA SER A 62 23.36 -21.09 8.44
C SER A 62 21.97 -21.41 7.88
N ALA A 63 21.41 -22.55 8.29
CA ALA A 63 20.05 -22.96 7.87
C ALA A 63 18.94 -22.03 8.36
N ILE A 64 19.26 -21.11 9.27
CA ILE A 64 18.31 -20.16 9.86
C ILE A 64 18.50 -18.71 9.34
N ALA A 65 19.46 -18.50 8.42
CA ALA A 65 19.79 -17.16 7.92
C ALA A 65 18.61 -16.50 7.20
N ASP A 66 17.82 -17.25 6.44
CA ASP A 66 16.62 -16.75 5.76
C ASP A 66 15.54 -16.31 6.77
N SER A 67 15.32 -17.10 7.81
CA SER A 67 14.40 -16.72 8.88
C SER A 67 14.88 -15.51 9.65
N ALA A 68 16.19 -15.38 9.91
CA ALA A 68 16.75 -14.21 10.55
C ALA A 68 16.59 -12.96 9.67
N GLN A 69 16.83 -13.07 8.36
CA GLN A 69 16.64 -11.98 7.39
C GLN A 69 15.17 -11.54 7.34
N TYR A 70 14.25 -12.50 7.34
CA TYR A 70 12.81 -12.22 7.36
C TYR A 70 12.39 -11.48 8.65
N TYR A 71 12.81 -11.96 9.83
CA TYR A 71 12.46 -11.33 11.09
C TYR A 71 13.18 -9.99 11.33
N LEU A 72 14.35 -9.78 10.73
CA LEU A 72 15.00 -8.48 10.67
C LEU A 72 14.09 -7.47 9.93
N ALA A 73 13.60 -7.85 8.76
CA ALA A 73 12.66 -7.04 7.99
C ALA A 73 11.33 -6.80 8.75
N GLU A 74 10.78 -7.84 9.39
CA GLU A 74 9.57 -7.72 10.22
C GLU A 74 9.78 -6.78 11.41
N SER A 75 10.96 -6.78 12.04
CA SER A 75 11.29 -5.87 13.14
C SER A 75 11.23 -4.41 12.68
N HIS A 76 11.85 -4.07 11.56
CA HIS A 76 11.76 -2.75 10.96
C HIS A 76 10.32 -2.40 10.55
N PHE A 77 9.57 -3.36 10.00
CA PHE A 77 8.15 -3.15 9.66
C PHE A 77 7.31 -2.81 10.90
N LYS A 78 7.53 -3.51 12.01
CA LYS A 78 6.85 -3.26 13.30
C LYS A 78 7.20 -1.90 13.89
N MET A 79 8.44 -1.46 13.73
CA MET A 79 8.90 -0.10 14.08
C MET A 79 8.37 0.98 13.12
N LYS A 80 7.61 0.62 12.08
CA LYS A 80 7.10 1.51 11.02
C LYS A 80 8.21 2.12 10.15
N GLU A 81 9.38 1.53 10.15
CA GLU A 81 10.51 1.88 9.31
C GLU A 81 10.38 1.17 7.94
N TYR A 82 9.27 1.47 7.25
CA TYR A 82 8.82 0.71 6.08
C TYR A 82 9.81 0.71 4.91
N LEU A 83 10.60 1.77 4.76
CA LEU A 83 11.61 1.82 3.71
C LEU A 83 12.77 0.86 4.00
N ILE A 84 13.19 0.77 5.26
CA ILE A 84 14.23 -0.18 5.69
C ILE A 84 13.67 -1.61 5.61
N ALA A 85 12.46 -1.83 6.09
CA ALA A 85 11.79 -3.12 5.98
C ALA A 85 11.72 -3.61 4.53
N ALA A 86 11.34 -2.74 3.58
CA ALA A 86 11.33 -3.05 2.16
C ALA A 86 12.70 -3.52 1.66
N ALA A 87 13.78 -2.80 2.02
CA ALA A 87 15.13 -3.17 1.64
C ALA A 87 15.56 -4.53 2.23
N GLU A 88 15.18 -4.82 3.48
CA GLU A 88 15.52 -6.10 4.12
C GLU A 88 14.73 -7.28 3.52
N TYR A 89 13.43 -7.09 3.14
CA TYR A 89 12.68 -8.10 2.38
C TYR A 89 13.29 -8.33 1.00
N GLU A 90 13.69 -7.27 0.30
CA GLU A 90 14.32 -7.36 -1.02
C GLU A 90 15.66 -8.11 -0.95
N LYS A 91 16.46 -7.94 0.12
CA LYS A 91 17.66 -8.74 0.36
C LYS A 91 17.35 -10.23 0.50
N LEU A 92 16.28 -10.60 1.20
CA LEU A 92 15.87 -12.00 1.31
C LEU A 92 15.51 -12.56 -0.06
N ILE A 93 14.67 -11.87 -0.82
CA ILE A 93 14.21 -12.30 -2.15
C ILE A 93 15.40 -12.50 -3.09
N ASN A 94 16.33 -11.53 -3.14
CA ASN A 94 17.43 -11.55 -4.09
C ASN A 94 18.56 -12.49 -3.69
N ASN A 95 18.89 -12.57 -2.40
CA ASN A 95 20.05 -13.32 -1.93
C ASN A 95 19.72 -14.77 -1.52
N MET A 96 18.42 -15.05 -1.26
CA MET A 96 17.97 -16.38 -0.80
C MET A 96 16.75 -16.87 -1.60
N PRO A 97 16.83 -16.93 -2.95
CA PRO A 97 15.65 -17.17 -3.82
C PRO A 97 15.01 -18.55 -3.64
N HIS A 98 15.71 -19.48 -2.99
CA HIS A 98 15.18 -20.82 -2.70
C HIS A 98 14.50 -20.94 -1.32
N SER A 99 14.48 -19.84 -0.55
CA SER A 99 13.80 -19.84 0.76
C SER A 99 12.29 -19.98 0.60
N LYS A 100 11.67 -20.77 1.47
CA LYS A 100 10.21 -20.88 1.55
C LYS A 100 9.53 -19.59 2.03
N LEU A 101 10.32 -18.63 2.51
CA LEU A 101 9.84 -17.34 2.98
C LEU A 101 9.75 -16.30 1.84
N VAL A 102 10.30 -16.59 0.65
CA VAL A 102 10.27 -15.66 -0.50
C VAL A 102 8.86 -15.18 -0.83
N PRO A 103 7.84 -16.06 -0.99
CA PRO A 103 6.48 -15.58 -1.29
C PRO A 103 5.91 -14.65 -0.24
N LEU A 104 6.22 -14.88 1.03
CA LEU A 104 5.77 -14.02 2.10
C LEU A 104 6.55 -12.69 2.14
N ALA A 105 7.85 -12.73 1.85
CA ALA A 105 8.69 -11.54 1.76
C ALA A 105 8.28 -10.63 0.59
N GLU A 106 7.92 -11.18 -0.57
CA GLU A 106 7.39 -10.43 -1.72
C GLU A 106 6.10 -9.68 -1.38
N TYR A 107 5.16 -10.37 -0.73
CA TYR A 107 3.95 -9.72 -0.24
C TYR A 107 4.27 -8.59 0.76
N LYS A 108 5.19 -8.83 1.70
CA LYS A 108 5.59 -7.87 2.73
C LYS A 108 6.37 -6.67 2.15
N LEU A 109 7.17 -6.89 1.11
CA LEU A 109 7.81 -5.83 0.34
C LEU A 109 6.76 -4.90 -0.28
N ALA A 110 5.76 -5.48 -0.96
CA ALA A 110 4.65 -4.73 -1.51
C ALA A 110 3.86 -3.97 -0.42
N LEU A 111 3.63 -4.62 0.72
CA LEU A 111 2.94 -4.03 1.87
C LEU A 111 3.74 -2.88 2.49
N SER A 112 5.07 -2.96 2.50
CA SER A 112 5.93 -1.88 2.99
C SER A 112 5.79 -0.63 2.12
N TYR A 113 5.77 -0.75 0.79
CA TYR A 113 5.50 0.36 -0.11
C TYR A 113 4.05 0.87 0.00
N TYR A 114 3.07 -0.02 0.25
CA TYR A 114 1.68 0.37 0.52
C TYR A 114 1.60 1.29 1.76
N MET A 115 2.32 0.95 2.83
CA MET A 115 2.37 1.77 4.05
C MET A 115 3.07 3.11 3.84
N LEU A 116 3.96 3.23 2.87
CA LEU A 116 4.62 4.47 2.46
C LEU A 116 3.79 5.32 1.50
N SER A 117 2.73 4.74 0.90
CA SER A 117 1.87 5.43 -0.07
C SER A 117 1.16 6.62 0.59
N PRO A 118 1.41 7.87 0.16
CA PRO A 118 0.88 9.05 0.82
C PRO A 118 -0.57 9.33 0.40
N ARG A 119 -1.14 10.42 0.92
CA ARG A 119 -2.44 10.94 0.46
C ARG A 119 -2.36 11.39 -1.01
N PRO A 120 -3.52 11.46 -1.74
CA PRO A 120 -3.55 11.69 -3.19
C PRO A 120 -2.83 12.95 -3.66
N GLU A 121 -2.83 14.03 -2.88
CA GLU A 121 -2.28 15.33 -3.28
C GLU A 121 -0.75 15.35 -3.37
N LEU A 122 -0.09 14.37 -2.76
CA LEU A 122 1.37 14.29 -2.73
C LEU A 122 1.92 13.47 -3.91
N ASP A 123 3.24 13.31 -3.97
CA ASP A 123 3.90 12.44 -4.94
C ASP A 123 3.49 10.97 -4.73
N GLN A 124 3.24 10.25 -5.80
CA GLN A 124 2.68 8.89 -5.77
C GLN A 124 3.71 7.80 -6.13
N GLU A 125 5.00 8.08 -6.01
CA GLU A 125 6.06 7.11 -6.34
C GLU A 125 5.87 5.78 -5.59
N TYR A 126 5.65 5.84 -4.27
CA TYR A 126 5.44 4.63 -3.45
C TYR A 126 4.11 3.95 -3.75
N THR A 127 3.07 4.69 -4.15
CA THR A 127 1.80 4.10 -4.61
C THR A 127 2.02 3.24 -5.85
N HIS A 128 2.76 3.76 -6.83
CA HIS A 128 3.11 3.00 -8.03
C HIS A 128 4.05 1.82 -7.74
N LYS A 129 5.02 1.99 -6.83
CA LYS A 129 5.88 0.88 -6.38
C LYS A 129 5.06 -0.24 -5.73
N ALA A 130 4.13 0.11 -4.84
CA ALA A 130 3.27 -0.86 -4.18
C ALA A 130 2.40 -1.66 -5.18
N ILE A 131 1.76 -0.97 -6.13
CA ILE A 131 0.95 -1.63 -7.17
C ILE A 131 1.80 -2.63 -7.95
N ARG A 132 2.99 -2.23 -8.43
CA ARG A 132 3.88 -3.12 -9.17
C ARG A 132 4.31 -4.33 -8.36
N GLN A 133 4.70 -4.15 -7.10
CA GLN A 133 5.13 -5.26 -6.26
C GLN A 133 3.99 -6.22 -5.92
N PHE A 134 2.78 -5.73 -5.68
CA PHE A 134 1.62 -6.60 -5.51
C PHE A 134 1.28 -7.36 -6.80
N GLN A 135 1.41 -6.74 -7.96
CA GLN A 135 1.18 -7.41 -9.25
C GLN A 135 2.20 -8.54 -9.46
N LEU A 136 3.51 -8.26 -9.25
CA LEU A 136 4.56 -9.28 -9.32
C LEU A 136 4.30 -10.44 -8.35
N PHE A 137 3.96 -10.12 -7.10
CA PHE A 137 3.60 -11.14 -6.12
C PHE A 137 2.46 -12.06 -6.61
N ILE A 138 1.40 -11.49 -7.20
CA ILE A 138 0.25 -12.26 -7.71
C ILE A 138 0.66 -13.13 -8.91
N GLU A 139 1.52 -12.61 -9.80
CA GLU A 139 2.02 -13.33 -10.97
C GLU A 139 2.89 -14.52 -10.58
N GLU A 140 3.79 -14.32 -9.60
CA GLU A 140 4.73 -15.35 -9.14
C GLU A 140 4.07 -16.35 -8.19
N ASN A 141 3.00 -15.94 -7.48
CA ASN A 141 2.30 -16.75 -6.48
C ASN A 141 0.79 -16.85 -6.73
N PRO A 142 0.33 -17.37 -7.87
CA PRO A 142 -1.08 -17.32 -8.29
C PRO A 142 -2.05 -18.10 -7.36
N THR A 143 -1.54 -19.03 -6.56
CA THR A 143 -2.31 -19.85 -5.59
C THR A 143 -2.15 -19.39 -4.15
N SER A 144 -1.46 -18.29 -3.91
CA SER A 144 -1.24 -17.79 -2.55
C SER A 144 -2.55 -17.39 -1.87
N PRO A 145 -2.74 -17.72 -0.58
CA PRO A 145 -3.90 -17.26 0.19
C PRO A 145 -3.92 -15.73 0.39
N LEU A 146 -2.80 -15.04 0.13
CA LEU A 146 -2.68 -13.58 0.23
C LEU A 146 -3.06 -12.86 -1.08
N LYS A 147 -3.39 -13.59 -2.15
CA LYS A 147 -3.73 -13.03 -3.45
C LYS A 147 -4.90 -12.07 -3.40
N ASP A 148 -5.99 -12.45 -2.72
CA ASP A 148 -7.21 -11.63 -2.66
C ASP A 148 -6.96 -10.34 -1.87
N ASP A 149 -6.14 -10.39 -0.82
CA ASP A 149 -5.74 -9.19 -0.07
C ASP A 149 -4.85 -8.28 -0.93
N ALA A 150 -3.91 -8.85 -1.70
CA ALA A 150 -3.08 -8.09 -2.64
C ALA A 150 -3.93 -7.39 -3.72
N LEU A 151 -4.91 -8.08 -4.31
CA LEU A 151 -5.85 -7.50 -5.28
C LEU A 151 -6.66 -6.34 -4.67
N LYS A 152 -7.14 -6.50 -3.44
CA LYS A 152 -7.84 -5.44 -2.72
C LYS A 152 -6.97 -4.21 -2.52
N LYS A 153 -5.70 -4.41 -2.11
CA LYS A 153 -4.76 -3.30 -1.93
C LYS A 153 -4.43 -2.59 -3.24
N ILE A 154 -4.31 -3.33 -4.35
CA ILE A 154 -4.16 -2.74 -5.68
C ILE A 154 -5.38 -1.86 -6.00
N ALA A 155 -6.61 -2.34 -5.76
CA ALA A 155 -7.83 -1.57 -6.02
C ALA A 155 -7.87 -0.27 -5.18
N GLU A 156 -7.52 -0.33 -3.89
CA GLU A 156 -7.43 0.84 -3.01
C GLU A 156 -6.40 1.87 -3.52
N LEU A 157 -5.24 1.42 -3.98
CA LEU A 157 -4.19 2.28 -4.51
C LEU A 157 -4.58 2.89 -5.87
N ARG A 158 -5.23 2.12 -6.74
CA ARG A 158 -5.75 2.61 -8.03
C ARG A 158 -6.84 3.66 -7.81
N ASN A 159 -7.72 3.44 -6.84
CA ASN A 159 -8.74 4.41 -6.46
C ASN A 159 -8.12 5.73 -5.95
N LYS A 160 -7.02 5.66 -5.19
CA LYS A 160 -6.25 6.83 -4.75
C LYS A 160 -5.64 7.62 -5.93
N LEU A 161 -5.09 6.93 -6.93
CA LEU A 161 -4.54 7.57 -8.14
C LEU A 161 -5.65 8.21 -8.98
N ALA A 162 -6.78 7.53 -9.13
CA ALA A 162 -7.96 8.07 -9.80
C ALA A 162 -8.47 9.34 -9.11
N GLU A 163 -8.53 9.33 -7.78
CA GLU A 163 -8.89 10.51 -6.98
C GLU A 163 -7.97 11.70 -7.27
N LYS A 164 -6.65 11.46 -7.32
CA LYS A 164 -5.68 12.51 -7.64
C LYS A 164 -5.94 13.13 -9.01
N ASP A 165 -6.10 12.30 -10.04
CA ASP A 165 -6.30 12.79 -11.41
C ASP A 165 -7.66 13.48 -11.57
N TYR A 166 -8.72 12.94 -10.93
CA TYR A 166 -10.03 13.59 -10.88
C TYR A 166 -9.95 14.98 -10.21
N LYS A 167 -9.30 15.09 -9.05
CA LYS A 167 -9.13 16.39 -8.36
C LYS A 167 -8.34 17.39 -9.20
N ASN A 168 -7.29 16.94 -9.89
CA ASN A 168 -6.54 17.78 -10.83
C ASN A 168 -7.44 18.29 -11.95
N ALA A 169 -8.25 17.40 -12.55
CA ALA A 169 -9.22 17.78 -13.58
C ALA A 169 -10.21 18.84 -13.08
N ASP A 170 -10.78 18.65 -11.90
CA ASP A 170 -11.75 19.59 -11.30
C ASP A 170 -11.12 20.96 -10.99
N ILE A 171 -9.85 20.98 -10.56
CA ILE A 171 -9.10 22.24 -10.37
C ILE A 171 -8.94 22.97 -11.72
N TYR A 172 -8.49 22.28 -12.78
CA TYR A 172 -8.33 22.90 -14.10
C TYR A 172 -9.68 23.38 -14.66
N ARG A 173 -10.76 22.63 -14.47
CA ARG A 173 -12.10 23.07 -14.87
C ARG A 173 -12.51 24.36 -14.15
N LYS A 174 -12.30 24.48 -12.84
CA LYS A 174 -12.58 25.68 -12.05
C LYS A 174 -11.74 26.89 -12.47
N MET A 175 -10.54 26.64 -13.00
CA MET A 175 -9.67 27.68 -13.57
C MET A 175 -10.04 28.03 -15.01
N HIS A 176 -11.09 27.44 -15.59
CA HIS A 176 -11.50 27.55 -17.00
C HIS A 176 -10.45 27.04 -18.00
N GLU A 177 -9.49 26.24 -17.54
CA GLU A 177 -8.52 25.53 -18.37
C GLU A 177 -9.10 24.20 -18.87
N PHE A 178 -10.17 24.30 -19.65
CA PHE A 178 -11.02 23.18 -20.01
C PHE A 178 -10.29 22.04 -20.75
N LYS A 179 -9.33 22.39 -21.65
CA LYS A 179 -8.56 21.37 -22.36
C LYS A 179 -7.72 20.52 -21.41
N ALA A 180 -7.10 21.14 -20.42
CA ALA A 180 -6.35 20.43 -19.40
C ALA A 180 -7.28 19.56 -18.53
N ALA A 181 -8.43 20.09 -18.13
CA ALA A 181 -9.42 19.35 -17.37
C ALA A 181 -9.85 18.05 -18.10
N ILE A 182 -10.16 18.15 -19.41
CA ILE A 182 -10.54 17.02 -20.23
C ILE A 182 -9.43 15.96 -20.28
N ILE A 183 -8.17 16.36 -20.42
CA ILE A 183 -7.02 15.43 -20.43
C ILE A 183 -6.97 14.63 -19.12
N TYR A 184 -7.09 15.28 -17.97
CA TYR A 184 -7.07 14.58 -16.68
C TYR A 184 -8.31 13.69 -16.45
N TYR A 185 -9.52 14.12 -16.87
CA TYR A 185 -10.69 13.23 -16.85
C TYR A 185 -10.48 12.01 -17.74
N ASP A 186 -9.90 12.21 -18.94
CA ASP A 186 -9.58 11.08 -19.84
C ASP A 186 -8.55 10.13 -19.23
N GLN A 187 -7.55 10.63 -18.47
CA GLN A 187 -6.60 9.77 -17.76
C GLN A 187 -7.32 8.87 -16.74
N VAL A 188 -8.30 9.41 -15.98
CA VAL A 188 -9.11 8.59 -15.06
C VAL A 188 -9.87 7.53 -15.83
N LEU A 189 -10.55 7.90 -16.91
CA LEU A 189 -11.38 6.99 -17.70
C LEU A 189 -10.59 5.90 -18.44
N GLN A 190 -9.35 6.17 -18.81
CA GLN A 190 -8.47 5.22 -19.51
C GLN A 190 -7.72 4.30 -18.56
N ASN A 191 -7.14 4.88 -17.49
CA ASN A 191 -6.22 4.16 -16.61
C ASN A 191 -6.93 3.56 -15.38
N TYR A 192 -8.05 4.15 -14.95
CA TYR A 192 -8.73 3.84 -13.68
C TYR A 192 -10.25 3.65 -13.86
N TYR A 193 -10.67 3.09 -15.00
CA TYR A 193 -12.08 2.88 -15.37
C TYR A 193 -12.85 1.97 -14.39
N ASP A 194 -12.12 1.19 -13.59
CA ASP A 194 -12.60 0.22 -12.60
C ASP A 194 -12.65 0.79 -11.17
N THR A 195 -12.48 2.09 -11.01
CA THR A 195 -12.48 2.78 -9.71
C THR A 195 -13.78 3.54 -9.47
N ASP A 196 -14.00 3.94 -8.21
CA ASP A 196 -15.17 4.73 -7.78
C ASP A 196 -15.20 6.13 -8.42
N TRP A 197 -14.11 6.59 -9.02
CA TRP A 197 -13.99 7.91 -9.64
C TRP A 197 -14.30 7.96 -11.12
N ALA A 198 -14.55 6.81 -11.76
CA ALA A 198 -14.73 6.74 -13.20
C ALA A 198 -16.02 7.44 -13.67
N ASP A 199 -17.15 7.21 -12.99
CA ASP A 199 -18.42 7.87 -13.33
C ASP A 199 -18.41 9.35 -12.95
N ASP A 200 -17.75 9.74 -11.85
CA ASP A 200 -17.51 11.15 -11.52
C ASP A 200 -16.65 11.87 -12.58
N ALA A 201 -15.60 11.22 -13.08
CA ALA A 201 -14.76 11.78 -14.13
C ALA A 201 -15.53 11.94 -15.45
N GLN A 202 -16.34 10.96 -15.82
CA GLN A 202 -17.19 11.05 -17.01
C GLN A 202 -18.21 12.20 -16.89
N LEU A 203 -18.81 12.35 -15.70
CA LEU A 203 -19.71 13.49 -15.42
C LEU A 203 -18.96 14.83 -15.49
N GLY A 204 -17.79 14.94 -14.87
CA GLY A 204 -16.96 16.16 -14.91
C GLY A 204 -16.59 16.55 -16.34
N LYS A 205 -16.29 15.56 -17.19
CA LYS A 205 -16.03 15.79 -18.62
C LYS A 205 -17.25 16.32 -19.37
N ILE A 206 -18.45 15.75 -19.10
CA ILE A 206 -19.73 16.26 -19.65
C ILE A 206 -19.96 17.71 -19.23
N GLU A 207 -19.79 18.02 -17.94
CA GLU A 207 -19.96 19.38 -17.43
C GLU A 207 -18.98 20.34 -18.08
N THR A 208 -17.72 19.93 -18.29
CA THR A 208 -16.69 20.73 -18.94
C THR A 208 -17.07 21.07 -20.39
N TYR A 209 -17.56 20.12 -21.19
CA TYR A 209 -18.03 20.40 -22.56
C TYR A 209 -19.23 21.34 -22.58
N LEU A 210 -20.16 21.21 -21.62
CA LEU A 210 -21.29 22.13 -21.50
C LEU A 210 -20.84 23.56 -21.13
N GLU A 211 -19.81 23.71 -20.28
CA GLU A 211 -19.21 25.02 -19.93
C GLU A 211 -18.47 25.65 -21.12
N MET A 212 -18.04 24.83 -22.09
CA MET A 212 -17.42 25.29 -23.35
C MET A 212 -18.44 25.57 -24.46
N ASP A 213 -19.74 25.36 -24.20
CA ASP A 213 -20.80 25.35 -25.21
C ASP A 213 -20.59 24.31 -26.35
N ASP A 214 -19.70 23.32 -26.13
CA ASP A 214 -19.48 22.19 -27.04
C ASP A 214 -20.54 21.12 -26.81
N TYR A 215 -21.77 21.42 -27.25
CA TYR A 215 -22.92 20.55 -27.06
C TYR A 215 -22.81 19.22 -27.80
N ALA A 216 -22.09 19.17 -28.93
CA ALA A 216 -21.88 17.94 -29.69
C ALA A 216 -21.00 16.94 -28.90
N SER A 217 -19.89 17.40 -28.38
CA SER A 217 -19.04 16.58 -27.50
C SER A 217 -19.76 16.18 -26.21
N ALA A 218 -20.50 17.11 -25.59
CA ALA A 218 -21.29 16.83 -24.40
C ALA A 218 -22.31 15.71 -24.64
N GLN A 219 -23.05 15.76 -25.78
CA GLN A 219 -24.02 14.73 -26.15
C GLN A 219 -23.37 13.34 -26.29
N LYS A 220 -22.22 13.29 -26.97
CA LYS A 220 -21.46 12.04 -27.15
C LYS A 220 -21.02 11.44 -25.80
N GLU A 221 -20.50 12.28 -24.89
CA GLU A 221 -20.06 11.80 -23.57
C GLU A 221 -21.25 11.41 -22.67
N ILE A 222 -22.43 12.02 -22.82
CA ILE A 222 -23.67 11.61 -22.14
C ILE A 222 -24.08 10.20 -22.59
N GLU A 223 -24.00 9.91 -23.89
CA GLU A 223 -24.34 8.57 -24.42
C GLU A 223 -23.36 7.52 -23.89
N LYS A 224 -22.06 7.83 -23.87
CA LYS A 224 -21.06 6.95 -23.25
C LYS A 224 -21.35 6.71 -21.77
N PHE A 225 -21.70 7.76 -21.01
CA PHE A 225 -22.03 7.63 -19.60
C PHE A 225 -23.17 6.64 -19.39
N LYS A 226 -24.26 6.78 -20.15
CA LYS A 226 -25.43 5.89 -20.04
C LYS A 226 -25.11 4.44 -20.40
N ALA A 227 -24.20 4.24 -21.36
CA ALA A 227 -23.78 2.91 -21.77
C ALA A 227 -22.83 2.25 -20.76
N GLN A 228 -21.87 3.01 -20.21
CA GLN A 228 -20.83 2.48 -19.34
C GLN A 228 -21.25 2.41 -17.87
N PHE A 229 -22.10 3.36 -17.42
CA PHE A 229 -22.50 3.50 -16.02
C PHE A 229 -24.03 3.47 -15.82
N PRO A 230 -24.75 2.45 -16.33
CA PRO A 230 -26.22 2.40 -16.29
C PRO A 230 -26.79 2.35 -14.86
N ASN A 231 -25.99 1.90 -13.88
CA ASN A 231 -26.38 1.78 -12.48
C ASN A 231 -25.80 2.89 -11.59
N SER A 232 -25.14 3.89 -12.17
CA SER A 232 -24.55 5.00 -11.40
C SER A 232 -25.61 5.84 -10.74
N LYS A 233 -25.34 6.28 -9.52
CA LYS A 233 -26.17 7.26 -8.77
C LYS A 233 -26.23 8.62 -9.48
N LEU A 234 -25.25 8.91 -10.36
CA LEU A 234 -25.10 10.13 -11.12
C LEU A 234 -26.00 10.18 -12.38
N LEU A 235 -26.58 9.04 -12.78
CA LEU A 235 -27.39 8.94 -14.02
C LEU A 235 -28.49 10.01 -14.09
N LYS A 236 -29.22 10.24 -13.00
CA LYS A 236 -30.26 11.28 -12.95
C LYS A 236 -29.72 12.70 -13.19
N LYS A 237 -28.50 12.97 -12.70
CA LYS A 237 -27.80 14.26 -12.93
C LYS A 237 -27.43 14.40 -14.41
N VAL A 238 -26.91 13.35 -15.01
CA VAL A 238 -26.55 13.31 -16.44
C VAL A 238 -27.78 13.51 -17.32
N GLU A 239 -28.91 12.87 -17.03
CA GLU A 239 -30.17 13.08 -17.74
C GLU A 239 -30.69 14.52 -17.64
N LYS A 240 -30.51 15.18 -16.48
CA LYS A 240 -30.83 16.59 -16.33
C LYS A 240 -29.94 17.49 -17.19
N LEU A 241 -28.64 17.17 -17.27
CA LEU A 241 -27.69 17.89 -18.12
C LEU A 241 -28.02 17.70 -19.61
N ALA A 242 -28.42 16.53 -20.04
CA ALA A 242 -28.86 16.23 -21.40
C ALA A 242 -30.02 17.13 -21.89
N ARG A 243 -30.88 17.63 -20.97
CA ARG A 243 -31.98 18.54 -21.31
C ARG A 243 -31.50 19.96 -21.64
N LYS A 244 -30.28 20.34 -21.22
CA LYS A 244 -29.69 21.64 -21.53
C LYS A 244 -29.17 21.73 -22.98
N ILE A 245 -28.98 20.59 -23.66
CA ILE A 245 -28.49 20.53 -25.02
C ILE A 245 -29.61 20.94 -25.98
N PRO A 246 -29.36 21.90 -26.91
CA PRO A 246 -30.31 22.31 -27.93
C PRO A 246 -30.84 21.15 -28.75
N GLN A 247 -32.12 21.23 -29.12
CA GLN A 247 -32.81 20.13 -29.88
C GLN A 247 -32.19 19.86 -31.26
N GLU A 248 -31.63 20.91 -31.88
CA GLU A 248 -31.02 20.85 -33.23
C GLU A 248 -29.78 19.94 -33.27
N ILE A 249 -29.11 19.76 -32.14
CA ILE A 249 -27.91 18.91 -32.01
C ILE A 249 -28.29 17.45 -31.72
N LYS A 250 -29.42 17.21 -31.05
CA LYS A 250 -29.88 15.86 -30.67
C LYS A 250 -30.27 14.97 -31.84
N GLY A 251 -30.48 15.54 -33.02
CA GLY A 251 -30.89 14.80 -34.23
C GLY A 251 -29.74 14.50 -35.21
N GLN A 252 -28.49 14.85 -34.87
CA GLN A 252 -27.34 14.69 -35.78
C GLN A 252 -26.38 13.55 -35.37
N SER A 253 -26.77 12.71 -34.39
CA SER A 253 -25.96 11.56 -33.87
C SER A 253 -26.44 10.22 -34.44
#